data_f2d7d372380dce3cd4692e80f64415a7
#
_entry.id   f2d7d372380dce3cd4692e80f64415a7
#
_cell.length_a   1.000
_cell.length_b   1.000
_cell.length_c   1.000
_cell.angle_alpha   90.00
_cell.angle_beta   90.00
_cell.angle_gamma   90.00
#
_symmetry.space_group_name_H-M   'P 1'
#
loop_
_entity.id
_entity.type
_entity.pdbx_description
1 polymer ?
#
loop_
_entity_poly.entity_id
_entity_poly.type
_entity_poly.pdbx_seq_one_letter_code
_entity_poly.pdbx_strand_id
1 'polypeptide(L)'
;MTASPVSYKDTLNLLETGFPMRANARQREPELQAFWQEIGLYERLSRHNPGEPFTLHDGPPYANGALHVGHALNKILKDILNKYQLLRGRRARFVPGWDCHGLPIELKVLQSLSAEERRGLAPLELRRRAHAYALEQVDLQKQGFKRWGIWGDWDTPYLTLQKTYEAAQIGVFGRMVLAGHIYRGLRPVHWSPSSRTALAEAELEYPDGHTSPSIFVAFAVSGRPAAIEEQLAAAGLSDAPLAVAIWTTTPWTLPANLAVSVNATLRYAFCDDGSGRLLVVAADLVEPLREQLQLPLEPKLTLPGQALEGLRDRKSTRLNSSHEWISRMPSSA
;
A
#
# COMPACT_ATOMS: atom_id res chain seq x y z
N MET A 1 28.05 -10.26 83.07
CA MET A 1 28.61 -9.41 82.00
C MET A 1 28.54 -10.22 80.73
N THR A 2 27.55 -9.96 79.93
CA THR A 2 27.43 -10.59 78.61
C THR A 2 28.30 -9.82 77.63
N ALA A 3 29.34 -10.48 77.06
CA ALA A 3 30.21 -9.92 76.07
C ALA A 3 29.35 -9.54 74.84
N SER A 4 29.45 -8.28 74.39
CA SER A 4 28.80 -7.84 73.15
C SER A 4 29.30 -8.72 72.00
N PRO A 5 28.41 -9.13 71.06
CA PRO A 5 28.83 -9.96 69.94
C PRO A 5 29.90 -9.24 69.15
N VAL A 6 31.01 -9.90 68.88
CA VAL A 6 32.10 -9.37 68.05
C VAL A 6 31.56 -9.13 66.64
N SER A 7 31.55 -7.88 66.19
CA SER A 7 31.15 -7.55 64.82
C SER A 7 32.39 -7.70 63.91
N TYR A 8 32.31 -8.61 62.93
CA TYR A 8 33.35 -8.78 61.90
C TYR A 8 33.18 -7.83 60.73
N LYS A 9 32.25 -6.86 60.83
CA LYS A 9 31.92 -5.95 59.75
C LYS A 9 33.11 -5.13 59.23
N ASP A 10 33.98 -4.75 60.15
CA ASP A 10 35.16 -3.92 59.86
C ASP A 10 36.39 -4.75 59.39
N THR A 11 36.25 -6.08 59.35
CA THR A 11 37.28 -6.98 58.80
C THR A 11 37.00 -7.42 57.37
N LEU A 12 35.86 -6.99 56.79
CA LEU A 12 35.47 -7.35 55.44
C LEU A 12 36.18 -6.40 54.46
N ASN A 13 37.03 -6.95 53.59
CA ASN A 13 37.59 -6.26 52.45
C ASN A 13 36.53 -6.15 51.32
N LEU A 14 35.58 -5.25 51.50
CA LEU A 14 34.60 -4.94 50.48
C LEU A 14 35.21 -4.01 49.44
N LEU A 15 34.87 -4.25 48.18
CA LEU A 15 35.29 -3.38 47.10
C LEU A 15 34.63 -1.99 47.27
N GLU A 16 35.46 -0.98 47.52
CA GLU A 16 34.99 0.41 47.53
C GLU A 16 35.00 0.97 46.10
N THR A 17 33.87 1.41 45.62
CA THR A 17 33.74 1.99 44.29
C THR A 17 32.75 3.15 44.31
N GLY A 18 33.11 4.24 43.63
CA GLY A 18 32.19 5.34 43.34
C GLY A 18 31.13 5.02 42.28
N PHE A 19 31.21 3.80 41.68
CA PHE A 19 30.26 3.38 40.70
C PHE A 19 28.95 3.02 41.37
N PRO A 20 27.78 3.62 40.96
CA PRO A 20 26.51 3.37 41.61
C PRO A 20 26.05 1.94 41.44
N MET A 21 25.72 1.27 42.53
CA MET A 21 25.21 -0.12 42.51
C MET A 21 23.83 -0.28 41.86
N ARG A 22 23.05 0.78 41.79
CA ARG A 22 21.74 0.79 41.15
C ARG A 22 21.80 1.56 39.86
N ALA A 23 21.28 0.97 38.77
CA ALA A 23 21.22 1.59 37.44
C ALA A 23 20.41 2.90 37.46
N ASN A 24 19.26 2.90 38.15
CA ASN A 24 18.34 4.06 38.23
C ASN A 24 18.19 4.83 36.90
N ALA A 25 17.93 4.11 35.81
CA ALA A 25 17.97 4.63 34.43
C ALA A 25 17.08 5.87 34.24
N ARG A 26 15.92 5.88 34.90
CA ARG A 26 14.98 7.00 34.81
C ARG A 26 15.60 8.36 35.19
N GLN A 27 16.50 8.37 36.15
CA GLN A 27 17.18 9.57 36.62
C GLN A 27 18.53 9.77 35.93
N ARG A 28 19.31 8.70 35.82
CA ARG A 28 20.69 8.80 35.30
C ARG A 28 20.77 9.05 33.79
N GLU A 29 19.84 8.51 33.00
CA GLU A 29 19.87 8.75 31.56
C GLU A 29 19.71 10.23 31.19
N PRO A 30 18.75 11.01 31.75
CA PRO A 30 18.69 12.44 31.52
C PRO A 30 19.93 13.19 31.96
N GLU A 31 20.52 12.82 33.12
CA GLU A 31 21.77 13.43 33.61
C GLU A 31 22.94 13.21 32.64
N LEU A 32 23.08 11.97 32.12
CA LEU A 32 24.11 11.64 31.14
C LEU A 32 23.86 12.35 29.80
N GLN A 33 22.63 12.45 29.35
CA GLN A 33 22.27 13.15 28.12
C GLN A 33 22.59 14.65 28.24
N ALA A 34 22.28 15.28 29.38
CA ALA A 34 22.63 16.66 29.67
C ALA A 34 24.15 16.89 29.67
N PHE A 35 24.91 15.99 30.34
CA PHE A 35 26.37 16.05 30.34
C PHE A 35 26.94 15.90 28.92
N TRP A 36 26.47 14.96 28.10
CA TRP A 36 26.95 14.80 26.72
C TRP A 36 26.64 16.02 25.84
N GLN A 37 25.54 16.68 26.10
CA GLN A 37 25.18 17.92 25.41
C GLN A 37 26.09 19.08 25.86
N GLU A 38 26.33 19.22 27.16
CA GLU A 38 27.22 20.24 27.73
C GLU A 38 28.64 20.18 27.14
N ILE A 39 29.21 18.98 27.05
CA ILE A 39 30.55 18.79 26.48
C ILE A 39 30.59 18.73 24.96
N GLY A 40 29.44 18.83 24.28
CA GLY A 40 29.33 18.74 22.82
C GLY A 40 29.84 17.41 22.25
N LEU A 41 29.56 16.30 22.95
CA LEU A 41 30.16 15.00 22.63
C LEU A 41 29.92 14.55 21.22
N TYR A 42 28.65 14.60 20.75
CA TYR A 42 28.28 14.19 19.39
C TYR A 42 28.97 15.05 18.33
N GLU A 43 28.97 16.37 18.49
CA GLU A 43 29.58 17.30 17.55
C GLU A 43 31.10 17.06 17.45
N ARG A 44 31.76 16.84 18.59
CA ARG A 44 33.18 16.54 18.62
C ARG A 44 33.52 15.26 17.88
N LEU A 45 32.80 14.18 18.14
CA LEU A 45 33.04 12.88 17.49
C LEU A 45 32.67 12.90 16.00
N SER A 46 31.52 13.45 15.65
CA SER A 46 31.02 13.45 14.27
C SER A 46 31.86 14.32 13.33
N ARG A 47 32.50 15.38 13.84
CA ARG A 47 33.27 16.32 13.02
C ARG A 47 34.79 16.13 13.09
N HIS A 48 35.32 15.71 14.24
CA HIS A 48 36.77 15.72 14.48
C HIS A 48 37.40 14.33 14.59
N ASN A 49 36.62 13.26 14.53
CA ASN A 49 37.21 11.92 14.44
C ASN A 49 38.15 11.82 13.23
N PRO A 50 39.30 11.13 13.36
CA PRO A 50 40.34 11.09 12.32
C PRO A 50 39.96 10.19 11.12
N GLY A 51 39.01 9.26 11.31
CA GLY A 51 38.65 8.26 10.28
C GLY A 51 37.79 8.80 9.14
N GLU A 52 37.51 7.92 8.21
CA GLU A 52 36.68 8.23 7.03
C GLU A 52 35.25 8.60 7.40
N PRO A 53 34.58 9.41 6.56
CA PRO A 53 33.15 9.68 6.72
C PRO A 53 32.33 8.39 6.65
N PHE A 54 31.32 8.29 7.50
CA PHE A 54 30.29 7.27 7.44
C PHE A 54 28.92 7.94 7.40
N THR A 55 28.15 7.64 6.35
CA THR A 55 26.82 8.21 6.16
C THR A 55 25.76 7.12 6.24
N LEU A 56 24.84 7.28 7.18
CA LEU A 56 23.61 6.50 7.26
C LEU A 56 22.44 7.43 7.03
N HIS A 57 21.78 7.28 5.89
CA HIS A 57 20.62 8.10 5.55
C HIS A 57 19.41 7.73 6.42
N ASP A 58 18.72 8.75 6.93
CA ASP A 58 17.49 8.54 7.68
C ASP A 58 16.29 8.38 6.74
N GLY A 59 15.57 7.26 6.82
CA GLY A 59 14.22 7.14 6.28
C GLY A 59 13.29 7.96 7.18
N PRO A 60 12.73 9.07 6.68
CA PRO A 60 12.01 10.02 7.51
C PRO A 60 10.67 9.44 7.98
N PRO A 61 10.37 9.47 9.28
CA PRO A 61 9.02 9.16 9.75
C PRO A 61 8.05 10.26 9.32
N TYR A 62 6.77 9.93 9.23
CA TYR A 62 5.73 10.94 9.10
C TYR A 62 5.66 11.83 10.34
N ALA A 63 5.55 13.13 10.12
CA ALA A 63 5.27 14.11 11.17
C ALA A 63 3.79 14.02 11.60
N ASN A 64 3.40 12.85 12.15
CA ASN A 64 2.00 12.50 12.39
C ASN A 64 1.82 11.67 13.67
N GLY A 65 1.49 12.34 14.76
CA GLY A 65 1.14 11.71 16.03
C GLY A 65 2.32 11.22 16.86
N ALA A 66 1.99 10.48 17.91
CA ALA A 66 2.94 10.04 18.92
C ALA A 66 3.89 8.95 18.40
N LEU A 67 5.07 8.88 19.02
CA LEU A 67 6.04 7.82 18.79
C LEU A 67 5.49 6.47 19.26
N HIS A 68 5.80 5.42 18.54
CA HIS A 68 5.45 4.04 18.85
C HIS A 68 6.67 3.12 18.75
N VAL A 69 6.52 1.85 19.12
CA VAL A 69 7.63 0.86 19.15
C VAL A 69 8.33 0.73 17.79
N GLY A 70 7.63 0.84 16.68
CA GLY A 70 8.24 0.82 15.33
C GLY A 70 9.22 1.98 15.12
N HIS A 71 8.90 3.18 15.61
CA HIS A 71 9.84 4.31 15.62
C HIS A 71 11.05 4.03 16.51
N ALA A 72 10.84 3.45 17.70
CA ALA A 72 11.93 3.09 18.61
C ALA A 72 12.87 2.08 17.95
N LEU A 73 12.35 0.99 17.40
CA LEU A 73 13.15 -0.03 16.71
C LEU A 73 14.01 0.59 15.60
N ASN A 74 13.39 1.38 14.71
CA ASN A 74 14.09 2.01 13.58
C ASN A 74 15.20 2.96 14.04
N LYS A 75 14.87 3.90 14.93
CA LYS A 75 15.81 4.96 15.33
C LYS A 75 16.91 4.46 16.26
N ILE A 76 16.61 3.55 17.18
CA ILE A 76 17.60 2.99 18.10
C ILE A 76 18.62 2.12 17.35
N LEU A 77 18.18 1.29 16.38
CA LEU A 77 19.12 0.52 15.57
C LEU A 77 20.05 1.41 14.75
N LYS A 78 19.55 2.49 14.17
CA LYS A 78 20.38 3.47 13.46
C LYS A 78 21.36 4.18 14.40
N ASP A 79 20.90 4.52 15.59
CA ASP A 79 21.74 5.17 16.60
C ASP A 79 22.88 4.26 17.06
N ILE A 80 22.59 2.97 17.30
CA ILE A 80 23.61 1.97 17.62
C ILE A 80 24.68 1.90 16.53
N LEU A 81 24.26 1.84 15.25
CA LEU A 81 25.18 1.82 14.12
C LEU A 81 26.04 3.08 14.06
N ASN A 82 25.43 4.25 14.19
CA ASN A 82 26.14 5.53 14.16
C ASN A 82 27.12 5.66 15.34
N LYS A 83 26.70 5.36 16.55
CA LYS A 83 27.58 5.37 17.75
C LYS A 83 28.72 4.38 17.62
N TYR A 84 28.47 3.19 17.11
CA TYR A 84 29.52 2.21 16.85
C TYR A 84 30.58 2.76 15.88
N GLN A 85 30.15 3.41 14.80
CA GLN A 85 31.09 4.02 13.86
C GLN A 85 31.86 5.20 14.46
N LEU A 86 31.19 6.04 15.27
CA LEU A 86 31.87 7.12 16.02
C LEU A 86 32.92 6.58 16.99
N LEU A 87 32.61 5.54 17.75
CA LEU A 87 33.53 4.89 18.68
C LEU A 87 34.68 4.20 17.95
N ARG A 88 34.54 3.79 16.72
CA ARG A 88 35.63 3.31 15.86
C ARG A 88 36.48 4.42 15.26
N GLY A 89 36.24 5.66 15.63
CA GLY A 89 36.99 6.81 15.15
C GLY A 89 36.54 7.32 13.76
N ARG A 90 35.40 6.84 13.19
CA ARG A 90 34.84 7.38 11.95
C ARG A 90 34.02 8.63 12.21
N ARG A 91 33.87 9.47 11.18
CA ARG A 91 33.01 10.66 11.23
C ARG A 91 31.61 10.29 10.80
N ALA A 92 30.79 9.78 11.73
CA ALA A 92 29.41 9.42 11.47
C ALA A 92 28.47 10.59 11.80
N ARG A 93 28.11 11.36 10.78
CA ARG A 93 27.14 12.44 10.90
C ARG A 93 25.75 11.89 10.56
N PHE A 94 24.82 11.99 11.50
CA PHE A 94 23.43 11.61 11.31
C PHE A 94 22.52 12.84 11.25
N VAL A 95 21.86 13.05 10.11
CA VAL A 95 20.89 14.12 9.92
C VAL A 95 19.49 13.50 9.96
N PRO A 96 18.71 13.74 11.02
CA PRO A 96 17.34 13.24 11.11
C PRO A 96 16.45 13.96 10.10
N GLY A 97 15.39 13.29 9.66
CA GLY A 97 14.41 13.87 8.75
C GLY A 97 12.98 13.55 9.11
N TRP A 98 12.04 14.29 8.53
CA TRP A 98 10.60 14.04 8.63
C TRP A 98 9.90 14.20 7.29
N ASP A 99 8.97 13.28 7.03
CA ASP A 99 7.98 13.43 5.97
C ASP A 99 6.79 14.25 6.50
N CYS A 100 6.60 15.42 5.91
CA CYS A 100 5.68 16.43 6.41
C CYS A 100 4.48 16.66 5.47
N HIS A 101 4.25 15.76 4.50
CA HIS A 101 3.21 15.92 3.50
C HIS A 101 2.25 14.75 3.45
N GLY A 102 1.18 14.92 2.69
CA GLY A 102 0.30 13.90 2.24
C GLY A 102 -0.87 13.57 3.16
N LEU A 103 -1.60 12.56 2.76
CA LEU A 103 -2.87 12.14 3.34
C LEU A 103 -2.80 11.85 4.85
N PRO A 104 -1.75 11.21 5.40
CA PRO A 104 -1.69 10.93 6.84
C PRO A 104 -1.76 12.19 7.71
N ILE A 105 -1.20 13.30 7.25
CA ILE A 105 -1.20 14.58 7.97
C ILE A 105 -2.52 15.31 7.76
N GLU A 106 -2.98 15.42 6.51
CA GLU A 106 -4.22 16.09 6.16
C GLU A 106 -5.44 15.44 6.84
N LEU A 107 -5.50 14.10 6.89
CA LEU A 107 -6.58 13.39 7.57
C LEU A 107 -6.62 13.68 9.07
N LYS A 108 -5.47 13.81 9.74
CA LYS A 108 -5.43 14.17 11.16
C LYS A 108 -5.97 15.58 11.39
N VAL A 109 -5.58 16.52 10.56
CA VAL A 109 -6.12 17.88 10.60
C VAL A 109 -7.64 17.88 10.36
N LEU A 110 -8.11 17.18 9.33
CA LEU A 110 -9.53 17.08 9.04
C LEU A 110 -10.32 16.39 10.16
N GLN A 111 -9.75 15.35 10.80
CA GLN A 111 -10.38 14.66 11.94
C GLN A 111 -10.51 15.55 13.17
N SER A 112 -9.61 16.52 13.36
CA SER A 112 -9.68 17.49 14.48
C SER A 112 -10.72 18.58 14.28
N LEU A 113 -11.29 18.73 13.09
CA LEU A 113 -12.27 19.75 12.75
C LEU A 113 -13.70 19.22 12.84
N SER A 114 -14.65 20.10 13.18
CA SER A 114 -16.07 19.81 13.08
C SER A 114 -16.54 19.59 11.63
N ALA A 115 -17.69 18.97 11.45
CA ALA A 115 -18.26 18.76 10.12
C ALA A 115 -18.56 20.06 9.37
N GLU A 116 -18.87 21.13 10.10
CA GLU A 116 -19.14 22.45 9.55
C GLU A 116 -17.87 23.13 9.06
N GLU A 117 -16.82 23.14 9.88
CA GLU A 117 -15.49 23.68 9.52
C GLU A 117 -14.92 22.97 8.29
N ARG A 118 -15.07 21.63 8.20
CA ARG A 118 -14.60 20.86 7.04
C ARG A 118 -15.28 21.26 5.74
N ARG A 119 -16.60 21.56 5.78
CA ARG A 119 -17.36 21.95 4.57
C ARG A 119 -16.94 23.28 4.00
N GLY A 120 -16.53 24.22 4.85
CA GLY A 120 -16.10 25.56 4.45
C GLY A 120 -14.58 25.71 4.24
N LEU A 121 -13.80 24.65 4.43
CA LEU A 121 -12.34 24.73 4.45
C LEU A 121 -11.77 24.89 3.03
N ALA A 122 -11.16 26.04 2.76
CA ALA A 122 -10.45 26.29 1.51
C ALA A 122 -9.15 25.43 1.45
N PRO A 123 -8.74 24.95 0.26
CA PRO A 123 -7.54 24.13 0.11
C PRO A 123 -6.26 24.77 0.68
N LEU A 124 -6.10 26.07 0.50
CA LEU A 124 -4.95 26.82 1.03
C LEU A 124 -4.94 26.83 2.56
N GLU A 125 -6.10 26.94 3.17
CA GLU A 125 -6.23 26.93 4.63
C GLU A 125 -5.96 25.55 5.20
N LEU A 126 -6.42 24.48 4.54
CA LEU A 126 -6.03 23.10 4.90
C LEU A 126 -4.51 22.93 4.87
N ARG A 127 -3.84 23.41 3.82
CA ARG A 127 -2.36 23.35 3.72
C ARG A 127 -1.67 24.10 4.85
N ARG A 128 -2.17 25.29 5.23
CA ARG A 128 -1.60 26.05 6.36
C ARG A 128 -1.75 25.31 7.67
N ARG A 129 -2.91 24.73 7.93
CA ARG A 129 -3.16 23.93 9.15
C ARG A 129 -2.33 22.65 9.17
N ALA A 130 -2.21 21.95 8.03
CA ALA A 130 -1.37 20.78 7.88
C ALA A 130 0.12 21.10 8.12
N HIS A 131 0.60 22.21 7.60
CA HIS A 131 1.97 22.70 7.83
C HIS A 131 2.22 22.98 9.33
N ALA A 132 1.34 23.71 10.00
CA ALA A 132 1.46 24.00 11.43
C ALA A 132 1.44 22.71 12.27
N TYR A 133 0.50 21.81 11.98
CA TYR A 133 0.40 20.51 12.63
C TYR A 133 1.69 19.68 12.45
N ALA A 134 2.21 19.60 11.23
CA ALA A 134 3.44 18.84 10.96
C ALA A 134 4.63 19.38 11.77
N LEU A 135 4.81 20.70 11.85
CA LEU A 135 5.89 21.30 12.65
C LEU A 135 5.75 21.01 14.14
N GLU A 136 4.53 21.04 14.68
CA GLU A 136 4.26 20.64 16.05
C GLU A 136 4.65 19.17 16.30
N GLN A 137 4.24 18.27 15.40
CA GLN A 137 4.59 16.86 15.51
C GLN A 137 6.10 16.59 15.38
N VAL A 138 6.78 17.31 14.50
CA VAL A 138 8.25 17.27 14.39
C VAL A 138 8.91 17.59 15.74
N ASP A 139 8.47 18.64 16.41
CA ASP A 139 9.05 19.04 17.69
C ASP A 139 8.77 18.01 18.80
N LEU A 140 7.54 17.52 18.90
CA LEU A 140 7.16 16.47 19.86
C LEU A 140 7.96 15.18 19.64
N GLN A 141 8.07 14.72 18.40
CA GLN A 141 8.83 13.51 18.07
C GLN A 141 10.33 13.70 18.29
N LYS A 142 10.88 14.87 17.95
CA LYS A 142 12.27 15.24 18.21
C LYS A 142 12.62 15.11 19.71
N GLN A 143 11.76 15.63 20.57
CA GLN A 143 11.94 15.52 22.02
C GLN A 143 11.95 14.05 22.47
N GLY A 144 11.03 13.24 21.95
CA GLY A 144 10.98 11.80 22.23
C GLY A 144 12.24 11.06 21.78
N PHE A 145 12.72 11.31 20.56
CA PHE A 145 13.95 10.71 20.04
C PHE A 145 15.17 11.12 20.86
N LYS A 146 15.28 12.37 21.23
CA LYS A 146 16.36 12.84 22.14
C LYS A 146 16.28 12.14 23.50
N ARG A 147 15.06 11.94 24.04
CA ARG A 147 14.87 11.22 25.31
C ARG A 147 15.30 9.75 25.22
N TRP A 148 15.17 9.10 24.04
CA TRP A 148 15.71 7.76 23.80
C TRP A 148 17.23 7.73 23.67
N GLY A 149 17.90 8.88 23.77
CA GLY A 149 19.36 9.01 23.72
C GLY A 149 19.93 8.99 22.30
N ILE A 150 19.12 9.18 21.28
CA ILE A 150 19.55 9.17 19.88
C ILE A 150 20.37 10.43 19.58
N TRP A 151 21.54 10.24 19.00
CA TRP A 151 22.43 11.32 18.58
C TRP A 151 22.18 11.71 17.12
N GLY A 152 22.26 13.01 16.85
CA GLY A 152 22.06 13.54 15.49
C GLY A 152 22.07 15.06 15.43
N ASP A 153 22.08 15.61 14.23
CA ASP A 153 21.98 17.05 13.93
C ASP A 153 20.53 17.54 14.14
N TRP A 154 20.12 17.61 15.40
CA TRP A 154 18.74 17.97 15.77
C TRP A 154 18.36 19.42 15.49
N ASP A 155 19.34 20.31 15.28
CA ASP A 155 19.11 21.72 15.01
C ASP A 155 18.96 22.02 13.52
N THR A 156 19.46 21.12 12.67
CA THR A 156 19.36 21.23 11.21
C THR A 156 18.83 19.94 10.57
N PRO A 157 17.64 19.46 10.98
CA PRO A 157 17.01 18.31 10.35
C PRO A 157 16.57 18.66 8.92
N TYR A 158 16.38 17.65 8.08
CA TYR A 158 15.68 17.89 6.83
C TYR A 158 14.18 17.65 6.98
N LEU A 159 13.38 18.57 6.46
CA LEU A 159 11.92 18.46 6.46
C LEU A 159 11.45 18.55 5.01
N THR A 160 10.61 17.62 4.60
CA THR A 160 10.14 17.60 3.19
C THR A 160 9.31 18.84 2.84
N LEU A 161 8.75 19.54 3.84
CA LEU A 161 8.03 20.82 3.68
C LEU A 161 8.95 22.06 3.54
N GLN A 162 10.28 21.90 3.65
CA GLN A 162 11.19 23.04 3.45
C GLN A 162 11.19 23.45 1.99
N LYS A 163 11.11 24.76 1.71
CA LYS A 163 11.10 25.30 0.35
C LYS A 163 12.31 24.86 -0.48
N THR A 164 13.47 24.73 0.15
CA THR A 164 14.70 24.25 -0.51
C THR A 164 14.61 22.77 -0.88
N TYR A 165 13.97 21.95 -0.04
CA TYR A 165 13.73 20.54 -0.32
C TYR A 165 12.74 20.37 -1.47
N GLU A 166 11.61 21.07 -1.44
CA GLU A 166 10.61 21.06 -2.51
C GLU A 166 11.21 21.53 -3.84
N ALA A 167 11.99 22.62 -3.83
CA ALA A 167 12.66 23.11 -5.02
C ALA A 167 13.65 22.09 -5.62
N ALA A 168 14.42 21.40 -4.77
CA ALA A 168 15.33 20.34 -5.22
C ALA A 168 14.57 19.16 -5.83
N GLN A 169 13.47 18.74 -5.21
CA GLN A 169 12.61 17.67 -5.71
C GLN A 169 11.99 18.01 -7.07
N ILE A 170 11.45 19.21 -7.23
CA ILE A 170 10.91 19.70 -8.51
C ILE A 170 12.01 19.76 -9.57
N GLY A 171 13.22 20.21 -9.21
CA GLY A 171 14.37 20.24 -10.10
C GLY A 171 14.79 18.85 -10.58
N VAL A 172 14.77 17.83 -9.71
CA VAL A 172 15.03 16.43 -10.10
C VAL A 172 13.94 15.95 -11.05
N PHE A 173 12.67 16.15 -10.70
CA PHE A 173 11.54 15.78 -11.54
C PHE A 173 11.65 16.39 -12.94
N GLY A 174 11.95 17.69 -13.03
CA GLY A 174 12.14 18.38 -14.33
C GLY A 174 13.25 17.75 -15.17
N ARG A 175 14.40 17.41 -14.58
CA ARG A 175 15.48 16.71 -15.32
C ARG A 175 15.04 15.32 -15.80
N MET A 176 14.26 14.58 -15.03
CA MET A 176 13.72 13.28 -15.45
C MET A 176 12.73 13.40 -16.62
N VAL A 177 11.89 14.47 -16.62
CA VAL A 177 11.00 14.76 -17.75
C VAL A 177 11.81 15.08 -19.02
N LEU A 178 12.83 15.93 -18.90
CA LEU A 178 13.69 16.30 -20.04
C LEU A 178 14.50 15.11 -20.59
N ALA A 179 14.85 14.16 -19.73
CA ALA A 179 15.50 12.92 -20.13
C ALA A 179 14.52 11.86 -20.71
N GLY A 180 13.22 12.14 -20.77
CA GLY A 180 12.21 11.23 -21.33
C GLY A 180 11.79 10.09 -20.40
N HIS A 181 12.22 10.10 -19.13
CA HIS A 181 11.85 9.06 -18.17
C HIS A 181 10.43 9.22 -17.62
N ILE A 182 9.87 10.42 -17.69
CA ILE A 182 8.54 10.73 -17.19
C ILE A 182 7.70 11.31 -18.33
N TYR A 183 6.51 10.76 -18.49
CA TYR A 183 5.52 11.21 -19.47
C TYR A 183 4.11 11.15 -18.87
N ARG A 184 3.19 11.93 -19.43
CA ARG A 184 1.79 11.90 -19.05
C ARG A 184 1.08 10.73 -19.73
N GLY A 185 0.43 9.87 -18.94
CA GLY A 185 -0.33 8.74 -19.44
C GLY A 185 -1.55 8.47 -18.57
N LEU A 186 -2.44 7.60 -19.06
CA LEU A 186 -3.57 7.08 -18.29
C LEU A 186 -3.21 5.68 -17.79
N ARG A 187 -3.42 5.44 -16.50
CA ARG A 187 -3.19 4.15 -15.85
C ARG A 187 -4.33 3.87 -14.88
N PRO A 188 -4.89 2.66 -14.85
CA PRO A 188 -5.80 2.26 -13.78
C PRO A 188 -5.08 2.33 -12.43
N VAL A 189 -5.75 2.91 -11.45
CA VAL A 189 -5.23 3.03 -10.07
C VAL A 189 -6.29 2.61 -9.07
N HIS A 190 -5.86 2.13 -7.90
CA HIS A 190 -6.75 1.96 -6.78
C HIS A 190 -7.23 3.32 -6.28
N TRP A 191 -8.51 3.40 -5.98
CA TRP A 191 -9.16 4.64 -5.58
C TRP A 191 -10.01 4.43 -4.33
N SER A 192 -9.83 5.28 -3.32
CA SER A 192 -10.68 5.33 -2.14
C SER A 192 -11.83 6.32 -2.34
N PRO A 193 -13.09 5.88 -2.46
CA PRO A 193 -14.23 6.79 -2.59
C PRO A 193 -14.47 7.63 -1.34
N SER A 194 -14.17 7.11 -0.16
CA SER A 194 -14.35 7.81 1.12
C SER A 194 -13.34 8.92 1.31
N SER A 195 -12.08 8.69 0.95
CA SER A 195 -10.99 9.68 1.03
C SER A 195 -10.86 10.52 -0.24
N ARG A 196 -11.53 10.11 -1.33
CA ARG A 196 -11.49 10.76 -2.66
C ARG A 196 -10.07 10.94 -3.20
N THR A 197 -9.28 9.88 -3.09
CA THR A 197 -7.87 9.90 -3.53
C THR A 197 -7.45 8.57 -4.16
N ALA A 198 -6.45 8.62 -5.03
CA ALA A 198 -5.72 7.44 -5.47
C ALA A 198 -4.90 6.88 -4.31
N LEU A 199 -4.70 5.57 -4.32
CA LEU A 199 -3.95 4.85 -3.29
C LEU A 199 -2.67 4.26 -3.91
N ALA A 200 -1.58 4.36 -3.15
CA ALA A 200 -0.36 3.61 -3.43
C ALA A 200 -0.51 2.15 -2.97
N GLU A 201 0.32 1.25 -3.50
CA GLU A 201 0.31 -0.17 -3.13
C GLU A 201 0.46 -0.40 -1.63
N ALA A 202 1.31 0.40 -0.97
CA ALA A 202 1.55 0.31 0.47
C ALA A 202 0.36 0.79 1.34
N GLU A 203 -0.64 1.41 0.74
CA GLU A 203 -1.85 1.91 1.43
C GLU A 203 -3.03 0.94 1.28
N LEU A 204 -2.82 -0.18 0.54
CA LEU A 204 -3.85 -1.20 0.34
C LEU A 204 -3.80 -2.23 1.46
N GLU A 205 -4.98 -2.58 1.95
CA GLU A 205 -5.17 -3.69 2.88
C GLU A 205 -5.99 -4.78 2.21
N TYR A 206 -5.61 -6.02 2.45
CA TYR A 206 -6.28 -7.20 1.92
C TYR A 206 -6.84 -8.02 3.09
N PRO A 207 -8.01 -7.64 3.63
CA PRO A 207 -8.59 -8.34 4.76
C PRO A 207 -9.02 -9.76 4.37
N ASP A 208 -8.77 -10.72 5.24
CA ASP A 208 -9.22 -12.08 5.09
C ASP A 208 -10.76 -12.15 5.13
N GLY A 209 -11.34 -13.09 4.36
CA GLY A 209 -12.79 -13.33 4.34
C GLY A 209 -13.59 -12.28 3.55
N HIS A 210 -12.94 -11.47 2.71
CA HIS A 210 -13.67 -10.59 1.80
C HIS A 210 -14.48 -11.40 0.77
N THR A 211 -15.78 -11.15 0.70
CA THR A 211 -16.68 -11.78 -0.29
C THR A 211 -17.07 -10.77 -1.35
N SER A 212 -16.78 -11.08 -2.60
CA SER A 212 -17.19 -10.28 -3.77
C SER A 212 -18.26 -11.02 -4.56
N PRO A 213 -19.37 -10.37 -4.97
CA PRO A 213 -20.35 -11.00 -5.83
C PRO A 213 -19.76 -11.25 -7.22
N SER A 214 -19.99 -12.44 -7.76
CA SER A 214 -19.66 -12.76 -9.15
C SER A 214 -20.92 -13.15 -9.91
N ILE A 215 -20.89 -12.96 -11.23
CA ILE A 215 -22.02 -13.28 -12.10
C ILE A 215 -21.54 -13.96 -13.38
N PHE A 216 -22.38 -14.82 -13.88
CA PHE A 216 -22.32 -15.33 -15.25
C PHE A 216 -23.36 -14.60 -16.11
N VAL A 217 -22.98 -14.22 -17.33
CA VAL A 217 -23.84 -13.49 -18.26
C VAL A 217 -23.73 -14.15 -19.64
N ALA A 218 -24.87 -14.33 -20.29
CA ALA A 218 -24.91 -14.77 -21.66
C ALA A 218 -25.03 -13.57 -22.62
N PHE A 219 -24.01 -13.33 -23.43
CA PHE A 219 -24.05 -12.33 -24.49
C PHE A 219 -24.67 -12.94 -25.76
N ALA A 220 -25.86 -12.49 -26.11
CA ALA A 220 -26.57 -12.95 -27.32
C ALA A 220 -25.76 -12.63 -28.59
N VAL A 221 -25.55 -13.61 -29.43
CA VAL A 221 -24.89 -13.45 -30.73
C VAL A 221 -25.85 -12.85 -31.74
N SER A 222 -25.44 -11.76 -32.39
CA SER A 222 -26.21 -11.03 -33.41
C SER A 222 -25.71 -11.25 -34.83
N GLY A 223 -24.51 -11.78 -35.00
CA GLY A 223 -23.95 -12.08 -36.31
C GLY A 223 -23.01 -13.25 -36.25
N ARG A 224 -23.08 -14.15 -37.18
CA ARG A 224 -22.28 -15.38 -37.28
C ARG A 224 -21.47 -15.34 -38.56
N PRO A 225 -20.15 -15.62 -38.51
CA PRO A 225 -19.33 -15.85 -39.70
C PRO A 225 -19.85 -17.06 -40.49
N ALA A 226 -19.69 -17.05 -41.82
CA ALA A 226 -20.16 -18.15 -42.70
C ALA A 226 -19.60 -19.50 -42.26
N ALA A 227 -18.33 -19.56 -41.83
CA ALA A 227 -17.72 -20.79 -41.35
C ALA A 227 -18.42 -21.40 -40.12
N ILE A 228 -18.97 -20.56 -39.22
CA ILE A 228 -19.74 -21.02 -38.06
C ILE A 228 -21.13 -21.46 -38.50
N GLU A 229 -21.77 -20.73 -39.42
CA GLU A 229 -23.08 -21.10 -39.96
C GLU A 229 -23.04 -22.46 -40.64
N GLU A 230 -22.02 -22.73 -41.45
CA GLU A 230 -21.79 -24.05 -42.08
C GLU A 230 -21.68 -25.19 -41.07
N GLN A 231 -20.91 -24.97 -39.98
CA GLN A 231 -20.72 -25.96 -38.92
C GLN A 231 -22.04 -26.20 -38.14
N LEU A 232 -22.77 -25.16 -37.84
CA LEU A 232 -24.10 -25.26 -37.19
C LEU A 232 -25.09 -25.94 -38.08
N ALA A 233 -25.10 -25.66 -39.39
CA ALA A 233 -25.96 -26.31 -40.37
C ALA A 233 -25.65 -27.80 -40.48
N ALA A 234 -24.38 -28.18 -40.55
CA ALA A 234 -23.96 -29.57 -40.58
C ALA A 234 -24.36 -30.35 -39.31
N ALA A 235 -24.48 -29.67 -38.19
CA ALA A 235 -24.94 -30.22 -36.93
C ALA A 235 -26.49 -30.15 -36.74
N GLY A 236 -27.23 -29.61 -37.71
CA GLY A 236 -28.70 -29.42 -37.60
C GLY A 236 -29.12 -28.34 -36.60
N LEU A 237 -28.28 -27.33 -36.37
CA LEU A 237 -28.43 -26.31 -35.33
C LEU A 237 -28.56 -24.89 -35.89
N SER A 238 -28.87 -24.71 -37.18
CA SER A 238 -28.88 -23.40 -37.85
C SER A 238 -29.77 -22.35 -37.19
N ASP A 239 -30.96 -22.79 -36.74
CA ASP A 239 -31.97 -21.88 -36.19
C ASP A 239 -31.83 -21.65 -34.67
N ALA A 240 -30.91 -22.35 -33.99
CA ALA A 240 -30.79 -22.24 -32.57
C ALA A 240 -30.22 -20.86 -32.19
N PRO A 241 -30.83 -20.13 -31.24
CA PRO A 241 -30.27 -18.91 -30.69
C PRO A 241 -28.89 -19.20 -30.08
N LEU A 242 -27.93 -18.32 -30.30
CA LEU A 242 -26.54 -18.48 -29.83
C LEU A 242 -26.19 -17.39 -28.84
N ALA A 243 -25.52 -17.74 -27.75
CA ALA A 243 -24.96 -16.79 -26.80
C ALA A 243 -23.57 -17.25 -26.34
N VAL A 244 -22.71 -16.29 -25.97
CA VAL A 244 -21.40 -16.53 -25.40
C VAL A 244 -21.46 -16.29 -23.89
N ALA A 245 -21.07 -17.28 -23.09
CA ALA A 245 -21.01 -17.14 -21.64
C ALA A 245 -19.75 -16.37 -21.25
N ILE A 246 -19.91 -15.41 -20.34
CA ILE A 246 -18.81 -14.73 -19.67
C ILE A 246 -19.02 -14.80 -18.14
N TRP A 247 -17.94 -14.66 -17.42
CA TRP A 247 -17.95 -14.55 -15.96
C TRP A 247 -17.21 -13.28 -15.54
N THR A 248 -17.72 -12.60 -14.51
CA THR A 248 -17.08 -11.41 -13.98
C THR A 248 -17.40 -11.20 -12.50
N THR A 249 -16.42 -10.68 -11.74
CA THR A 249 -16.60 -10.15 -10.39
C THR A 249 -16.90 -8.65 -10.39
N THR A 250 -16.89 -8.01 -11.56
CA THR A 250 -17.04 -6.55 -11.72
C THR A 250 -18.19 -6.22 -12.66
N PRO A 251 -19.46 -6.52 -12.27
CA PRO A 251 -20.62 -6.41 -13.17
C PRO A 251 -20.86 -4.98 -13.69
N TRP A 252 -20.41 -3.96 -12.98
CA TRP A 252 -20.51 -2.56 -13.41
C TRP A 252 -19.65 -2.22 -14.65
N THR A 253 -18.76 -3.12 -15.07
CA THR A 253 -17.99 -2.95 -16.32
C THR A 253 -18.74 -3.39 -17.56
N LEU A 254 -19.83 -4.16 -17.43
CA LEU A 254 -20.61 -4.68 -18.54
C LEU A 254 -21.13 -3.58 -19.49
N PRO A 255 -21.65 -2.43 -19.02
CA PRO A 255 -22.09 -1.37 -19.93
C PRO A 255 -20.99 -0.81 -20.84
N ALA A 256 -19.74 -0.87 -20.39
CA ALA A 256 -18.58 -0.41 -21.15
C ALA A 256 -17.86 -1.50 -21.95
N ASN A 257 -18.34 -2.76 -21.89
CA ASN A 257 -17.74 -3.88 -22.63
C ASN A 257 -17.80 -3.65 -24.14
N LEU A 258 -16.68 -3.85 -24.85
CA LEU A 258 -16.54 -3.64 -26.29
C LEU A 258 -16.40 -4.96 -27.07
N ALA A 259 -15.89 -6.00 -26.43
CA ALA A 259 -15.63 -7.28 -27.08
C ALA A 259 -15.51 -8.42 -26.06
N VAL A 260 -15.68 -9.64 -26.54
CA VAL A 260 -15.36 -10.88 -25.82
C VAL A 260 -14.12 -11.48 -26.46
N SER A 261 -13.08 -11.70 -25.66
CA SER A 261 -11.85 -12.36 -26.13
C SER A 261 -11.95 -13.86 -25.91
N VAL A 262 -11.55 -14.63 -26.93
CA VAL A 262 -11.45 -16.07 -26.87
C VAL A 262 -9.99 -16.49 -27.10
N ASN A 263 -9.58 -17.62 -26.53
CA ASN A 263 -8.26 -18.18 -26.77
C ASN A 263 -8.31 -19.06 -28.02
N ALA A 264 -7.53 -18.75 -29.03
CA ALA A 264 -7.52 -19.45 -30.32
C ALA A 264 -7.17 -20.94 -30.22
N THR A 265 -6.39 -21.32 -29.22
CA THR A 265 -5.89 -22.72 -29.05
C THR A 265 -6.82 -23.58 -28.20
N LEU A 266 -7.74 -23.00 -27.45
CA LEU A 266 -8.73 -23.76 -26.67
C LEU A 266 -9.88 -24.23 -27.55
N ARG A 267 -10.56 -25.28 -27.10
CA ARG A 267 -11.83 -25.73 -27.70
C ARG A 267 -13.00 -25.14 -26.96
N TYR A 268 -14.02 -24.76 -27.71
CA TYR A 268 -15.26 -24.21 -27.19
C TYR A 268 -16.44 -25.10 -27.58
N ALA A 269 -17.23 -25.46 -26.59
CA ALA A 269 -18.44 -26.23 -26.75
C ALA A 269 -19.68 -25.32 -26.91
N PHE A 270 -20.51 -25.66 -27.85
CA PHE A 270 -21.84 -25.08 -28.05
C PHE A 270 -22.82 -26.01 -27.34
N CYS A 271 -23.25 -25.63 -26.16
CA CYS A 271 -24.07 -26.46 -25.28
C CYS A 271 -25.53 -26.00 -25.32
N ASP A 272 -26.44 -26.94 -25.50
CA ASP A 272 -27.87 -26.70 -25.23
C ASP A 272 -28.05 -26.44 -23.73
N ASP A 273 -28.62 -25.31 -23.36
CA ASP A 273 -28.86 -24.92 -21.97
C ASP A 273 -30.24 -25.36 -21.44
N GLY A 274 -30.96 -26.17 -22.22
CA GLY A 274 -32.31 -26.67 -21.91
C GLY A 274 -33.45 -25.74 -22.30
N SER A 275 -33.16 -24.55 -22.82
CA SER A 275 -34.13 -23.61 -23.36
C SER A 275 -34.22 -23.63 -24.89
N GLY A 276 -33.40 -24.46 -25.55
CA GLY A 276 -33.24 -24.48 -27.00
C GLY A 276 -32.20 -23.44 -27.50
N ARG A 277 -31.52 -22.75 -26.60
CA ARG A 277 -30.43 -21.84 -26.91
C ARG A 277 -29.09 -22.58 -26.77
N LEU A 278 -28.16 -22.27 -27.65
CA LEU A 278 -26.79 -22.76 -27.56
C LEU A 278 -25.91 -21.75 -26.80
N LEU A 279 -25.34 -22.18 -25.68
CA LEU A 279 -24.42 -21.41 -24.89
C LEU A 279 -22.99 -21.83 -25.23
N VAL A 280 -22.17 -20.88 -25.70
CA VAL A 280 -20.72 -21.11 -26.00
C VAL A 280 -19.92 -20.95 -24.75
N VAL A 281 -19.20 -22.01 -24.36
CA VAL A 281 -18.30 -22.07 -23.19
C VAL A 281 -17.04 -22.82 -23.58
N ALA A 282 -15.92 -22.59 -22.83
CA ALA A 282 -14.73 -23.42 -23.01
C ALA A 282 -15.09 -24.89 -22.69
N ALA A 283 -14.63 -25.83 -23.52
CA ALA A 283 -15.02 -27.23 -23.40
C ALA A 283 -14.69 -27.85 -22.06
N ASP A 284 -13.53 -27.46 -21.49
CA ASP A 284 -13.06 -27.95 -20.18
C ASP A 284 -13.89 -27.41 -19.01
N LEU A 285 -14.67 -26.35 -19.22
CA LEU A 285 -15.54 -25.74 -18.22
C LEU A 285 -16.99 -26.23 -18.28
N VAL A 286 -17.35 -27.09 -19.17
CA VAL A 286 -18.76 -27.55 -19.33
C VAL A 286 -19.25 -28.24 -18.06
N GLU A 287 -18.53 -29.23 -17.53
CA GLU A 287 -18.93 -29.95 -16.32
C GLU A 287 -18.94 -29.04 -15.07
N PRO A 288 -17.88 -28.24 -14.76
CA PRO A 288 -17.96 -27.32 -13.67
C PRO A 288 -19.10 -26.33 -13.74
N LEU A 289 -19.40 -25.81 -14.95
CA LEU A 289 -20.48 -24.86 -15.15
C LEU A 289 -21.88 -25.53 -15.08
N ARG A 290 -21.99 -26.78 -15.51
CA ARG A 290 -23.22 -27.54 -15.35
C ARG A 290 -23.62 -27.68 -13.88
N GLU A 291 -22.67 -28.04 -13.04
CA GLU A 291 -22.90 -28.16 -11.60
C GLU A 291 -23.17 -26.78 -10.95
N GLN A 292 -22.37 -25.79 -11.30
CA GLN A 292 -22.44 -24.45 -10.68
C GLN A 292 -23.71 -23.69 -11.08
N LEU A 293 -24.14 -23.78 -12.35
CA LEU A 293 -25.29 -23.05 -12.86
C LEU A 293 -26.59 -23.88 -12.78
N GLN A 294 -26.47 -25.17 -12.48
CA GLN A 294 -27.58 -26.13 -12.50
C GLN A 294 -28.36 -26.13 -13.83
N LEU A 295 -27.63 -25.93 -14.93
CA LEU A 295 -28.14 -26.00 -16.29
C LEU A 295 -27.73 -27.34 -16.92
N PRO A 296 -28.53 -27.93 -17.81
CA PRO A 296 -28.20 -29.21 -18.45
C PRO A 296 -26.95 -29.20 -19.30
N LEU A 297 -26.51 -28.07 -19.83
CA LEU A 297 -25.33 -27.80 -20.66
C LEU A 297 -24.87 -29.02 -21.46
N GLU A 298 -25.64 -29.42 -22.45
CA GLU A 298 -25.37 -30.59 -23.28
C GLU A 298 -24.58 -30.18 -24.53
N PRO A 299 -23.30 -30.56 -24.67
CA PRO A 299 -22.48 -30.19 -25.83
C PRO A 299 -23.07 -30.78 -27.13
N LYS A 300 -23.42 -29.94 -28.09
CA LYS A 300 -23.92 -30.35 -29.42
C LYS A 300 -22.86 -30.23 -30.52
N LEU A 301 -21.94 -29.28 -30.37
CA LEU A 301 -20.85 -29.00 -31.30
C LEU A 301 -19.65 -28.49 -30.50
N THR A 302 -18.41 -28.80 -30.96
CA THR A 302 -17.18 -28.27 -30.35
C THR A 302 -16.22 -27.79 -31.43
N LEU A 303 -15.83 -26.52 -31.36
CA LEU A 303 -14.94 -25.88 -32.32
C LEU A 303 -13.68 -25.32 -31.64
N PRO A 304 -12.55 -25.18 -32.36
CA PRO A 304 -11.40 -24.46 -31.86
C PRO A 304 -11.73 -22.96 -31.72
N GLY A 305 -11.13 -22.28 -30.74
CA GLY A 305 -11.38 -20.86 -30.50
C GLY A 305 -11.11 -19.97 -31.71
N GLN A 306 -10.13 -20.30 -32.55
CA GLN A 306 -9.86 -19.59 -33.79
C GLN A 306 -11.12 -19.54 -34.71
N ALA A 307 -11.98 -20.57 -34.72
CA ALA A 307 -13.21 -20.58 -35.53
C ALA A 307 -14.25 -19.57 -35.03
N LEU A 308 -14.13 -19.08 -33.80
CA LEU A 308 -15.05 -18.09 -33.21
C LEU A 308 -14.70 -16.65 -33.61
N GLU A 309 -13.61 -16.43 -34.32
CA GLU A 309 -13.21 -15.09 -34.80
C GLU A 309 -14.31 -14.51 -35.69
N GLY A 310 -14.70 -13.26 -35.41
CA GLY A 310 -15.72 -12.54 -36.17
C GLY A 310 -17.16 -12.79 -35.72
N LEU A 311 -17.40 -13.63 -34.69
CA LEU A 311 -18.70 -13.65 -34.01
C LEU A 311 -19.00 -12.25 -33.49
N ARG A 312 -20.23 -11.79 -33.73
CA ARG A 312 -20.71 -10.49 -33.24
C ARG A 312 -21.76 -10.71 -32.16
N ASP A 313 -21.51 -10.17 -30.98
CA ASP A 313 -22.49 -10.15 -29.91
C ASP A 313 -23.39 -8.90 -30.02
N ARG A 314 -24.57 -9.00 -29.47
CA ARG A 314 -25.46 -7.85 -29.35
C ARG A 314 -25.11 -7.08 -28.09
N LYS A 315 -24.26 -6.09 -28.24
CA LYS A 315 -24.01 -5.14 -27.18
C LYS A 315 -25.18 -4.18 -27.06
N SER A 316 -25.71 -4.07 -25.88
CA SER A 316 -26.65 -3.05 -25.55
C SER A 316 -25.98 -1.72 -25.24
N THR A 317 -26.22 -0.74 -26.08
CA THR A 317 -25.89 0.67 -25.78
C THR A 317 -26.98 1.40 -24.99
N ARG A 318 -28.07 0.71 -24.60
CA ARG A 318 -29.20 1.27 -23.85
C ARG A 318 -29.47 0.44 -22.59
N LEU A 319 -29.82 1.13 -21.49
CA LEU A 319 -30.19 0.57 -20.18
C LEU A 319 -31.29 -0.54 -20.20
N ASN A 320 -31.97 -0.75 -21.33
CA ASN A 320 -33.08 -1.70 -21.48
C ASN A 320 -32.78 -2.92 -22.33
N SER A 321 -31.52 -3.23 -22.60
CA SER A 321 -31.24 -4.40 -23.37
C SER A 321 -30.66 -5.50 -22.50
N SER A 322 -31.31 -6.58 -22.63
CA SER A 322 -31.19 -7.84 -21.93
C SER A 322 -29.78 -8.45 -22.01
N HIS A 323 -28.91 -8.10 -21.08
CA HIS A 323 -27.96 -9.09 -20.60
C HIS A 323 -28.74 -10.04 -19.71
N GLU A 324 -28.87 -11.25 -20.14
CA GLU A 324 -29.55 -12.27 -19.36
C GLU A 324 -28.61 -12.75 -18.27
N TRP A 325 -29.00 -12.57 -17.03
CA TRP A 325 -28.28 -13.06 -15.88
C TRP A 325 -28.47 -14.55 -15.77
N ILE A 326 -27.37 -15.31 -15.84
CA ILE A 326 -27.41 -16.77 -15.72
C ILE A 326 -27.32 -17.16 -14.24
N SER A 327 -26.46 -16.53 -13.48
CA SER A 327 -26.31 -16.80 -12.05
C SER A 327 -25.60 -15.64 -11.34
N ARG A 328 -25.92 -15.43 -10.07
CA ARG A 328 -25.24 -14.53 -9.17
C ARG A 328 -24.70 -15.35 -8.01
N MET A 329 -23.40 -15.50 -7.93
CA MET A 329 -22.74 -16.25 -6.85
C MET A 329 -21.71 -15.40 -6.15
N PRO A 330 -21.55 -15.51 -4.81
CA PRO A 330 -20.42 -14.95 -4.11
C PRO A 330 -19.15 -15.69 -4.53
N SER A 331 -18.11 -14.97 -4.92
CA SER A 331 -16.78 -15.56 -5.06
C SER A 331 -16.08 -15.50 -3.72
N SER A 332 -15.62 -16.63 -3.21
CA SER A 332 -14.58 -16.67 -2.18
C SER A 332 -13.27 -16.27 -2.87
N ALA A 333 -12.70 -15.14 -2.46
CA ALA A 333 -11.37 -14.71 -2.88
C ALA A 333 -10.32 -15.59 -2.22
#